data_65d56de35bb6fc1605563b79dee3488e
#
_entry.id   65d56de35bb6fc1605563b79dee3488e
#
_cell.length_a   1.000
_cell.length_b   1.000
_cell.length_c   1.000
_cell.angle_alpha   90.00
_cell.angle_beta   90.00
_cell.angle_gamma   90.00
#
_symmetry.space_group_name_H-M   'P 1'
#
loop_
_entity.id
_entity.type
_entity.pdbx_description
1 polymer ?
#
loop_
_entity_poly.entity_id
_entity_poly.type
_entity_poly.pdbx_seq_one_letter_code
_entity_poly.pdbx_strand_id
1 'polypeptide(L)'
;MAWPGIGGLGAVAFLAWVPLLRAEQLHDERTAGRRRAFVPYVLLAVFVWNAATSWWFFLVSEPLSTRLISGLSPMTVNALLMCVPWFLKRSVRRFGAERFSFVALVIFWLALERIHHGWDLKWPWFTMGNVFATRPHWVQWYEYTGVLGGSLWIWLVNLLLFRIWRARCREHAWAIRPIVA
;
A
#
# COMPACT_ATOMS: atom_id res chain seq x y z
N MET A 1 0.32 1.12 11.77
CA MET A 1 1.36 2.00 12.33
C MET A 1 0.92 3.46 12.40
N ALA A 2 -0.34 3.71 12.11
CA ALA A 2 -1.03 4.98 12.38
C ALA A 2 -1.63 5.03 13.79
N TRP A 3 -1.31 4.07 14.65
CA TRP A 3 -1.84 4.03 16.01
C TRP A 3 -1.15 5.09 16.88
N PRO A 4 -1.92 5.87 17.68
CA PRO A 4 -1.36 6.97 18.45
C PRO A 4 -0.24 6.59 19.43
N GLY A 5 -0.21 5.35 19.90
CA GLY A 5 0.82 4.85 20.83
C GLY A 5 2.18 4.53 20.20
N ILE A 6 2.29 4.49 18.85
CA ILE A 6 3.54 4.20 18.13
C ILE A 6 3.94 5.43 17.28
N GLY A 7 3.70 6.60 17.78
CA GLY A 7 3.70 7.89 17.08
C GLY A 7 5.02 8.37 16.45
N GLY A 8 6.08 7.56 16.41
CA GLY A 8 7.33 7.92 15.75
C GLY A 8 7.50 7.40 14.31
N LEU A 9 6.69 6.41 13.90
CA LEU A 9 6.93 5.65 12.66
C LEU A 9 6.14 6.13 11.43
N GLY A 10 5.47 7.28 11.50
CA GLY A 10 4.74 7.83 10.36
C GLY A 10 5.58 7.99 9.09
N ALA A 11 6.84 8.36 9.23
CA ALA A 11 7.77 8.49 8.11
C ALA A 11 8.05 7.16 7.38
N VAL A 12 7.90 6.01 8.05
CA VAL A 12 8.09 4.68 7.43
C VAL A 12 7.06 4.42 6.35
N ALA A 13 5.89 5.07 6.39
CA ALA A 13 4.89 4.98 5.34
C ALA A 13 5.43 5.36 3.96
N PHE A 14 6.40 6.27 3.90
CA PHE A 14 7.05 6.68 2.65
C PHE A 14 7.92 5.60 2.00
N LEU A 15 8.23 4.53 2.73
CA LEU A 15 9.02 3.39 2.23
C LEU A 15 8.19 2.10 2.17
N ALA A 16 7.00 2.08 2.76
CA ALA A 16 6.24 0.87 3.04
C ALA A 16 5.90 0.03 1.79
N TRP A 17 5.68 0.67 0.64
CA TRP A 17 5.31 0.01 -0.61
C TRP A 17 6.50 -0.32 -1.51
N VAL A 18 7.68 0.25 -1.25
CA VAL A 18 8.89 0.02 -2.07
C VAL A 18 9.25 -1.47 -2.13
N PRO A 19 9.24 -2.24 -1.01
CA PRO A 19 9.53 -3.68 -1.06
C PRO A 19 8.55 -4.47 -1.93
N LEU A 20 7.24 -4.13 -1.85
CA LEU A 20 6.22 -4.83 -2.64
C LEU A 20 6.32 -4.49 -4.13
N LEU A 21 6.59 -3.22 -4.47
CA LEU A 21 6.87 -2.79 -5.85
C LEU A 21 8.10 -3.52 -6.42
N ARG A 22 9.12 -3.72 -5.58
CA ARG A 22 10.31 -4.49 -5.98
C ARG A 22 10.00 -5.97 -6.16
N ALA A 23 9.26 -6.56 -5.24
CA ALA A 23 8.84 -7.96 -5.34
C ALA A 23 8.04 -8.19 -6.64
N GLU A 24 7.16 -7.25 -7.01
CA GLU A 24 6.42 -7.31 -8.28
C GLU A 24 7.37 -7.29 -9.49
N GLN A 25 8.34 -6.37 -9.49
CA GLN A 25 9.31 -6.28 -10.58
C GLN A 25 10.11 -7.57 -10.73
N LEU A 26 10.68 -8.09 -9.64
CA LEU A 26 11.46 -9.34 -9.64
C LEU A 26 10.61 -10.53 -10.09
N HIS A 27 9.35 -10.57 -9.64
CA HIS A 27 8.42 -11.61 -10.03
C HIS A 27 8.15 -11.57 -11.53
N ASP A 28 7.93 -10.39 -12.09
CA ASP A 28 7.68 -10.21 -13.53
C ASP A 28 8.90 -10.58 -14.38
N GLU A 29 10.10 -10.26 -13.91
CA GLU A 29 11.36 -10.64 -14.55
C GLU A 29 11.56 -12.18 -14.59
N ARG A 30 11.17 -12.89 -13.50
CA ARG A 30 11.36 -14.35 -13.38
C ARG A 30 10.28 -15.18 -14.04
N THR A 31 9.05 -14.69 -14.12
CA THR A 31 7.87 -15.51 -14.49
C THR A 31 7.22 -15.09 -15.80
N ALA A 32 7.89 -14.24 -16.61
CA ALA A 32 7.32 -13.66 -17.83
C ALA A 32 5.91 -13.04 -17.58
N GLY A 33 5.73 -12.44 -16.40
CA GLY A 33 4.51 -11.73 -16.04
C GLY A 33 3.32 -12.62 -15.64
N ARG A 34 3.53 -13.87 -15.22
CA ARG A 34 2.46 -14.73 -14.72
C ARG A 34 1.75 -14.07 -13.52
N ARG A 35 0.51 -13.62 -13.73
CA ARG A 35 -0.22 -12.77 -12.77
C ARG A 35 -0.56 -13.46 -11.46
N ARG A 36 -1.04 -14.72 -11.54
CA ARG A 36 -1.58 -15.43 -10.37
C ARG A 36 -0.51 -15.67 -9.31
N ALA A 37 0.73 -15.83 -9.70
CA ALA A 37 1.81 -16.10 -8.77
C ALA A 37 2.23 -14.87 -7.91
N PHE A 38 1.83 -13.63 -8.28
CA PHE A 38 2.08 -12.44 -7.48
C PHE A 38 0.98 -12.15 -6.42
N VAL A 39 -0.19 -12.78 -6.55
CA VAL A 39 -1.33 -12.60 -5.62
C VAL A 39 -0.96 -12.83 -4.16
N PRO A 40 -0.26 -13.92 -3.79
CA PRO A 40 0.07 -14.19 -2.39
C PRO A 40 0.96 -13.10 -1.77
N TYR A 41 1.85 -12.48 -2.53
CA TYR A 41 2.71 -11.40 -2.02
C TYR A 41 1.92 -10.15 -1.68
N VAL A 42 0.97 -9.76 -2.56
CA VAL A 42 0.08 -8.63 -2.29
C VAL A 42 -0.80 -8.94 -1.09
N LEU A 43 -1.45 -10.10 -1.09
CA LEU A 43 -2.35 -10.52 -0.03
C LEU A 43 -1.62 -10.56 1.32
N LEU A 44 -0.43 -11.13 1.37
CA LEU A 44 0.39 -11.15 2.59
C LEU A 44 0.71 -9.73 3.08
N ALA A 45 1.16 -8.85 2.19
CA ALA A 45 1.52 -7.48 2.56
C ALA A 45 0.32 -6.71 3.12
N VAL A 46 -0.84 -6.76 2.45
CA VAL A 46 -2.04 -6.06 2.91
C VAL A 46 -2.68 -6.73 4.13
N PHE A 47 -2.59 -8.06 4.25
CA PHE A 47 -3.03 -8.79 5.44
C PHE A 47 -2.19 -8.38 6.66
N VAL A 48 -0.87 -8.39 6.56
CA VAL A 48 0.03 -7.95 7.64
C VAL A 48 -0.26 -6.51 8.03
N TRP A 49 -0.51 -5.63 7.06
CA TRP A 49 -0.93 -4.26 7.38
C TRP A 49 -2.25 -4.23 8.15
N ASN A 50 -3.29 -4.91 7.65
CA ASN A 50 -4.59 -4.95 8.33
C ASN A 50 -4.46 -5.55 9.73
N ALA A 51 -3.71 -6.64 9.90
CA ALA A 51 -3.45 -7.24 11.20
C ALA A 51 -2.73 -6.26 12.15
N ALA A 52 -1.70 -5.57 11.68
CA ALA A 52 -0.95 -4.59 12.48
C ALA A 52 -1.77 -3.36 12.87
N THR A 53 -2.82 -3.01 12.11
CA THR A 53 -3.65 -1.83 12.37
C THR A 53 -4.96 -2.14 13.09
N SER A 54 -5.44 -3.40 13.05
CA SER A 54 -6.74 -3.79 13.59
C SER A 54 -6.70 -4.83 14.72
N TRP A 55 -5.51 -5.25 15.18
CA TRP A 55 -5.38 -6.23 16.27
C TRP A 55 -6.13 -5.85 17.57
N TRP A 56 -6.29 -4.57 17.82
CA TRP A 56 -6.98 -4.04 19.02
C TRP A 56 -8.47 -4.41 19.06
N PHE A 57 -9.12 -4.77 17.95
CA PHE A 57 -10.48 -5.28 17.93
C PHE A 57 -10.66 -6.54 18.79
N PHE A 58 -9.59 -7.33 18.97
CA PHE A 58 -9.63 -8.51 19.83
C PHE A 58 -9.59 -8.17 21.33
N LEU A 59 -9.30 -6.92 21.67
CA LEU A 59 -9.21 -6.45 23.07
C LEU A 59 -10.43 -5.69 23.54
N VAL A 60 -11.43 -5.48 22.70
CA VAL A 60 -12.67 -4.77 23.10
C VAL A 60 -13.48 -5.61 24.08
N SER A 61 -14.21 -4.95 24.99
CA SER A 61 -15.02 -5.59 26.05
C SER A 61 -16.37 -6.08 25.50
N GLU A 62 -16.35 -6.96 24.51
CA GLU A 62 -17.50 -7.53 23.82
C GLU A 62 -17.49 -9.06 23.91
N PRO A 63 -18.62 -9.75 23.66
CA PRO A 63 -18.66 -11.20 23.54
C PRO A 63 -17.63 -11.74 22.55
N LEU A 64 -17.09 -12.94 22.80
CA LEU A 64 -16.05 -13.54 21.98
C LEU A 64 -16.41 -13.59 20.49
N SER A 65 -17.65 -13.94 20.16
CA SER A 65 -18.15 -13.98 18.79
C SER A 65 -18.03 -12.60 18.10
N THR A 66 -18.45 -11.53 18.78
CA THR A 66 -18.35 -10.15 18.26
C THR A 66 -16.90 -9.74 18.05
N ARG A 67 -16.01 -10.03 19.01
CA ARG A 67 -14.57 -9.73 18.89
C ARG A 67 -13.92 -10.46 17.71
N LEU A 68 -14.23 -11.73 17.52
CA LEU A 68 -13.71 -12.50 16.42
C LEU A 68 -14.21 -11.98 15.08
N ILE A 69 -15.49 -11.71 14.93
CA ILE A 69 -16.06 -11.17 13.68
C ILE A 69 -15.45 -9.79 13.39
N SER A 70 -15.45 -8.89 14.36
CA SER A 70 -14.93 -7.53 14.21
C SER A 70 -13.42 -7.49 13.93
N GLY A 71 -12.64 -8.40 14.52
CA GLY A 71 -11.20 -8.49 14.32
C GLY A 71 -10.82 -9.17 13.00
N LEU A 72 -11.47 -10.29 12.65
CA LEU A 72 -11.14 -11.04 11.44
C LEU A 72 -11.68 -10.37 10.16
N SER A 73 -12.81 -9.67 10.24
CA SER A 73 -13.42 -9.02 9.08
C SER A 73 -12.48 -8.02 8.39
N PRO A 74 -11.88 -7.02 9.06
CA PRO A 74 -10.94 -6.14 8.42
C PRO A 74 -9.64 -6.84 7.98
N MET A 75 -9.19 -7.86 8.72
CA MET A 75 -7.98 -8.60 8.34
C MET A 75 -8.17 -9.43 7.06
N THR A 76 -9.38 -9.91 6.79
CA THR A 76 -9.66 -10.76 5.62
C THR A 76 -10.35 -9.98 4.50
N VAL A 77 -11.54 -9.43 4.77
CA VAL A 77 -12.35 -8.77 3.73
C VAL A 77 -11.65 -7.52 3.22
N ASN A 78 -11.16 -6.65 4.13
CA ASN A 78 -10.45 -5.44 3.70
C ASN A 78 -9.13 -5.78 2.99
N ALA A 79 -8.39 -6.79 3.45
CA ALA A 79 -7.18 -7.23 2.75
C ALA A 79 -7.48 -7.68 1.31
N LEU A 80 -8.59 -8.40 1.08
CA LEU A 80 -9.01 -8.79 -0.26
C LEU A 80 -9.37 -7.56 -1.11
N LEU A 81 -10.10 -6.60 -0.54
CA LEU A 81 -10.44 -5.35 -1.23
C LEU A 81 -9.18 -4.54 -1.58
N MET A 82 -8.20 -4.47 -0.69
CA MET A 82 -6.92 -3.79 -0.93
C MET A 82 -6.06 -4.46 -2.01
N CYS A 83 -6.34 -5.72 -2.37
CA CYS A 83 -5.71 -6.36 -3.52
C CYS A 83 -6.23 -5.81 -4.86
N VAL A 84 -7.46 -5.27 -4.91
CA VAL A 84 -8.11 -4.83 -6.15
C VAL A 84 -7.28 -3.79 -6.92
N PRO A 85 -6.77 -2.69 -6.31
CA PRO A 85 -5.91 -1.73 -7.00
C PRO A 85 -4.69 -2.36 -7.68
N TRP A 86 -4.07 -3.35 -7.04
CA TRP A 86 -2.91 -4.07 -7.59
C TRP A 86 -3.29 -4.90 -8.81
N PHE A 87 -4.45 -5.56 -8.80
CA PHE A 87 -4.94 -6.31 -9.96
C PHE A 87 -5.30 -5.38 -11.12
N LEU A 88 -5.95 -4.27 -10.83
CA LEU A 88 -6.29 -3.26 -11.83
C LEU A 88 -5.03 -2.63 -12.43
N LYS A 89 -4.02 -2.29 -11.62
CA LYS A 89 -2.70 -1.88 -12.09
C LYS A 89 -2.13 -2.86 -13.10
N ARG A 90 -2.11 -4.17 -12.76
CA ARG A 90 -1.58 -5.22 -13.64
C ARG A 90 -2.43 -5.41 -14.90
N SER A 91 -3.72 -5.10 -14.84
CA SER A 91 -4.59 -5.10 -16.01
C SER A 91 -4.28 -3.96 -16.95
N VAL A 92 -4.13 -2.74 -16.43
CA VAL A 92 -3.76 -1.54 -17.21
C VAL A 92 -2.39 -1.74 -17.88
N ARG A 93 -1.42 -2.34 -17.20
CA ARG A 93 -0.09 -2.61 -17.76
C ARG A 93 -0.12 -3.45 -19.06
N ARG A 94 -1.17 -4.25 -19.28
CA ARG A 94 -1.29 -5.04 -20.54
C ARG A 94 -1.62 -4.17 -21.75
N PHE A 95 -2.34 -3.07 -21.52
CA PHE A 95 -2.86 -2.23 -22.58
C PHE A 95 -2.05 -0.95 -22.80
N GLY A 96 -1.06 -0.68 -21.94
CA GLY A 96 -0.29 0.56 -21.98
C GLY A 96 1.12 0.45 -21.44
N ALA A 97 1.83 1.56 -21.50
CA ALA A 97 3.17 1.67 -20.94
C ALA A 97 3.16 1.49 -19.43
N GLU A 98 4.27 0.98 -18.89
CA GLU A 98 4.45 0.73 -17.44
C GLU A 98 4.11 1.97 -16.58
N ARG A 99 4.45 3.17 -17.06
CA ARG A 99 4.15 4.44 -16.36
C ARG A 99 2.66 4.62 -16.06
N PHE A 100 1.79 4.25 -17.01
CA PHE A 100 0.34 4.36 -16.81
C PHE A 100 -0.19 3.38 -15.77
N SER A 101 0.45 2.22 -15.63
CA SER A 101 0.07 1.26 -14.59
C SER A 101 0.35 1.76 -13.18
N PHE A 102 1.41 2.55 -12.96
CA PHE A 102 1.68 3.17 -11.67
C PHE A 102 0.68 4.28 -11.35
N VAL A 103 0.33 5.10 -12.34
CA VAL A 103 -0.72 6.12 -12.19
C VAL A 103 -2.06 5.44 -11.86
N ALA A 104 -2.41 4.38 -12.57
CA ALA A 104 -3.61 3.60 -12.32
C ALA A 104 -3.64 3.01 -10.90
N LEU A 105 -2.50 2.49 -10.38
CA LEU A 105 -2.41 2.01 -9.01
C LEU A 105 -2.81 3.09 -8.00
N VAL A 106 -2.26 4.30 -8.16
CA VAL A 106 -2.55 5.42 -7.25
C VAL A 106 -4.03 5.81 -7.35
N ILE A 107 -4.56 5.95 -8.55
CA ILE A 107 -5.96 6.32 -8.77
C ILE A 107 -6.89 5.28 -8.14
N PHE A 108 -6.69 4.00 -8.42
CA PHE A 108 -7.54 2.93 -7.89
C PHE A 108 -7.41 2.78 -6.37
N TRP A 109 -6.22 3.04 -5.83
CA TRP A 109 -6.02 3.05 -4.38
C TRP A 109 -6.81 4.18 -3.71
N LEU A 110 -6.68 5.40 -4.21
CA LEU A 110 -7.42 6.55 -3.69
C LEU A 110 -8.94 6.37 -3.86
N ALA A 111 -9.37 5.79 -4.98
CA ALA A 111 -10.78 5.46 -5.20
C ALA A 111 -11.28 4.44 -4.16
N LEU A 112 -10.49 3.39 -3.85
CA LEU A 112 -10.83 2.43 -2.81
C LEU A 112 -10.94 3.11 -1.44
N GLU A 113 -9.96 3.93 -1.05
CA GLU A 113 -10.03 4.69 0.20
C GLU A 113 -11.26 5.61 0.23
N ARG A 114 -11.58 6.27 -0.88
CA ARG A 114 -12.76 7.13 -0.98
C ARG A 114 -14.07 6.35 -0.80
N ILE A 115 -14.16 5.14 -1.36
CA ILE A 115 -15.30 4.24 -1.16
C ILE A 115 -15.43 3.87 0.32
N HIS A 116 -14.34 3.56 1.00
CA HIS A 116 -14.36 3.23 2.44
C HIS A 116 -14.87 4.36 3.35
N HIS A 117 -14.90 5.60 2.87
CA HIS A 117 -15.51 6.71 3.61
C HIS A 117 -17.03 6.80 3.43
N GLY A 118 -17.61 6.20 2.38
CA GLY A 118 -18.98 6.44 1.96
C GLY A 118 -19.93 5.24 1.93
N TRP A 119 -19.46 4.02 2.16
CA TRP A 119 -20.27 2.81 2.11
C TRP A 119 -20.59 2.26 3.52
N ASP A 120 -21.37 1.17 3.62
CA ASP A 120 -21.84 0.64 4.91
C ASP A 120 -20.72 0.02 5.75
N LEU A 121 -19.73 -0.63 5.12
CA LEU A 121 -18.55 -1.16 5.79
C LEU A 121 -17.45 -0.10 5.88
N LYS A 122 -17.69 0.94 6.68
CA LYS A 122 -16.75 2.05 6.85
C LYS A 122 -15.54 1.65 7.68
N TRP A 123 -14.36 1.62 7.02
CA TRP A 123 -13.08 1.45 7.71
C TRP A 123 -12.12 2.63 7.43
N PRO A 124 -12.49 3.87 7.81
CA PRO A 124 -11.72 5.07 7.45
C PRO A 124 -10.32 5.10 8.06
N TRP A 125 -10.10 4.37 9.15
CA TRP A 125 -8.78 4.28 9.79
C TRP A 125 -7.73 3.54 8.95
N PHE A 126 -8.12 2.79 7.91
CA PHE A 126 -7.18 2.18 6.97
C PHE A 126 -6.68 3.15 5.91
N THR A 127 -7.22 4.37 5.83
CA THR A 127 -6.72 5.41 4.94
C THR A 127 -5.27 5.74 5.29
N MET A 128 -4.36 5.63 4.32
CA MET A 128 -2.92 5.82 4.57
C MET A 128 -2.59 7.20 5.13
N GLY A 129 -3.30 8.25 4.68
CA GLY A 129 -3.10 9.60 5.18
C GLY A 129 -3.27 9.76 6.68
N ASN A 130 -3.98 8.84 7.37
CA ASN A 130 -4.13 8.86 8.82
C ASN A 130 -2.82 8.61 9.58
N VAL A 131 -1.78 8.14 8.94
CA VAL A 131 -0.45 7.96 9.55
C VAL A 131 0.12 9.27 10.12
N PHE A 132 -0.34 10.41 9.64
CA PHE A 132 0.06 11.74 10.09
C PHE A 132 -0.83 12.32 11.20
N ALA A 133 -1.84 11.58 11.70
CA ALA A 133 -2.79 12.06 12.72
C ALA A 133 -2.10 12.56 14.00
N THR A 134 -0.94 12.02 14.38
CA THR A 134 -0.13 12.47 15.52
C THR A 134 0.79 13.65 15.20
N ARG A 135 0.83 14.11 13.96
CA ARG A 135 1.68 15.20 13.48
C ARG A 135 0.91 16.16 12.56
N PRO A 136 -0.14 16.81 13.04
CA PRO A 136 -1.01 17.65 12.21
C PRO A 136 -0.29 18.80 11.54
N HIS A 137 0.81 19.30 12.15
CA HIS A 137 1.64 20.36 11.57
C HIS A 137 2.37 19.95 10.26
N TRP A 138 2.48 18.65 9.95
CA TRP A 138 3.04 18.19 8.69
C TRP A 138 2.02 18.21 7.55
N VAL A 139 0.74 18.25 7.89
CA VAL A 139 -0.37 18.02 6.93
C VAL A 139 -1.45 19.09 7.02
N GLN A 140 -1.09 20.34 7.37
CA GLN A 140 -2.05 21.44 7.43
C GLN A 140 -2.81 21.66 6.12
N TRP A 141 -2.20 21.31 4.99
CA TRP A 141 -2.83 21.33 3.67
C TRP A 141 -3.96 20.30 3.50
N TYR A 142 -4.22 19.42 4.49
CA TYR A 142 -5.42 18.56 4.54
C TYR A 142 -6.71 19.38 4.55
N GLU A 143 -6.65 20.62 4.97
CA GLU A 143 -7.76 21.57 4.85
C GLU A 143 -8.32 21.63 3.42
N TYR A 144 -7.45 21.52 2.40
CA TYR A 144 -7.83 21.57 1.00
C TYR A 144 -8.06 20.21 0.35
N THR A 145 -7.29 19.21 0.75
CA THR A 145 -7.24 17.91 0.05
C THR A 145 -7.89 16.77 0.84
N GLY A 146 -8.18 17.02 2.11
CA GLY A 146 -8.57 15.98 3.04
C GLY A 146 -7.44 14.96 3.27
N VAL A 147 -7.76 13.91 3.99
CA VAL A 147 -6.84 12.81 4.32
C VAL A 147 -6.34 12.04 3.08
N LEU A 148 -7.12 12.05 2.00
CA LEU A 148 -6.74 11.38 0.74
C LEU A 148 -5.53 12.04 0.08
N GLY A 149 -5.31 13.34 0.29
CA GLY A 149 -4.10 14.01 -0.14
C GLY A 149 -2.86 13.43 0.52
N GLY A 150 -2.93 13.05 1.81
CA GLY A 150 -1.84 12.35 2.50
C GLY A 150 -1.55 10.98 1.90
N SER A 151 -2.57 10.24 1.55
CA SER A 151 -2.42 8.97 0.84
C SER A 151 -1.76 9.15 -0.52
N LEU A 152 -2.17 10.19 -1.27
CA LEU A 152 -1.52 10.56 -2.53
C LEU A 152 -0.04 10.89 -2.31
N TRP A 153 0.29 11.70 -1.31
CA TRP A 153 1.66 12.06 -0.98
C TRP A 153 2.51 10.83 -0.67
N ILE A 154 2.01 9.92 0.17
CA ILE A 154 2.69 8.66 0.48
C ILE A 154 2.96 7.85 -0.80
N TRP A 155 1.99 7.71 -1.68
CA TRP A 155 2.16 6.99 -2.95
C TRP A 155 3.20 7.64 -3.85
N LEU A 156 3.15 8.96 -4.02
CA LEU A 156 4.11 9.69 -4.86
C LEU A 156 5.55 9.50 -4.36
N VAL A 157 5.78 9.60 -3.05
CA VAL A 157 7.11 9.38 -2.48
C VAL A 157 7.57 7.94 -2.64
N ASN A 158 6.71 6.94 -2.36
CA ASN A 158 7.05 5.53 -2.57
C ASN A 158 7.43 5.24 -4.04
N LEU A 159 6.66 5.76 -4.99
CA LEU A 159 6.95 5.58 -6.42
C LEU A 159 8.24 6.29 -6.84
N LEU A 160 8.51 7.48 -6.32
CA LEU A 160 9.75 8.22 -6.58
C LEU A 160 10.95 7.43 -6.06
N LEU A 161 10.90 6.99 -4.80
CA LEU A 161 11.98 6.22 -4.17
C LEU A 161 12.21 4.88 -4.89
N PHE A 162 11.15 4.19 -5.29
CA PHE A 162 11.25 2.99 -6.11
C PHE A 162 11.93 3.26 -7.45
N ARG A 163 11.61 4.37 -8.13
CA ARG A 163 12.24 4.76 -9.41
C ARG A 163 13.72 5.08 -9.25
N ILE A 164 14.08 5.86 -8.24
CA ILE A 164 15.48 6.21 -7.93
C ILE A 164 16.28 4.93 -7.66
N TRP A 165 15.75 4.08 -6.80
CA TRP A 165 16.41 2.83 -6.47
C TRP A 165 16.59 1.91 -7.70
N ARG A 166 15.57 1.79 -8.55
CA ARG A 166 15.62 1.02 -9.80
C ARG A 166 16.67 1.58 -10.77
N ALA A 167 16.80 2.89 -10.87
CA ALA A 167 17.83 3.53 -11.70
C ALA A 167 19.25 3.19 -11.22
N ARG A 168 19.50 3.34 -9.91
CA ARG A 168 20.80 3.01 -9.30
C ARG A 168 21.18 1.53 -9.48
N CYS A 169 20.24 0.61 -9.31
CA CYS A 169 20.49 -0.82 -9.55
C CYS A 169 20.86 -1.12 -11.00
N ARG A 170 20.31 -0.38 -11.97
CA ARG A 170 20.68 -0.52 -13.39
C ARG A 170 22.08 -0.01 -13.65
N GLU A 171 22.44 1.15 -13.14
CA GLU A 171 23.79 1.73 -13.29
C GLU A 171 24.86 0.77 -12.73
N HIS A 172 24.66 0.20 -11.54
CA HIS A 172 25.58 -0.78 -10.96
C HIS A 172 25.70 -2.05 -11.82
N ALA A 173 24.60 -2.54 -12.39
CA ALA A 173 24.64 -3.71 -13.27
C ALA A 173 25.42 -3.46 -14.55
N TRP A 174 25.44 -2.24 -15.08
CA TRP A 174 26.26 -1.85 -16.25
C TRP A 174 27.73 -1.69 -15.88
N ALA A 175 28.04 -1.20 -14.68
CA ALA A 175 29.41 -1.02 -14.21
C ALA A 175 30.17 -2.34 -13.96
N ILE A 176 29.46 -3.43 -13.67
CA ILE A 176 30.05 -4.75 -13.40
C ILE A 176 30.22 -5.61 -14.65
N ARG A 177 29.46 -5.37 -15.72
CA ARG A 177 29.52 -6.16 -16.97
C ARG A 177 30.85 -6.13 -17.71
N PRO A 178 31.65 -5.06 -17.76
CA PRO A 178 32.94 -5.06 -18.45
C PRO A 178 34.07 -5.80 -17.72
N ILE A 179 33.87 -6.29 -16.51
CA ILE A 179 34.91 -6.96 -15.71
C ILE A 179 34.91 -8.48 -15.90
N VAL A 180 33.88 -9.05 -16.53
CA VAL A 180 33.64 -10.48 -16.67
C VAL A 180 33.71 -10.92 -18.16
N ALA A 181 34.05 -10.04 -19.07
CA ALA A 181 34.36 -10.31 -20.47
C ALA A 181 35.88 -10.25 -20.68
#